data_fefa8fa7cbac4bacfb357a8b0a6f83d9
#
_entry.id   fefa8fa7cbac4bacfb357a8b0a6f83d9
#
_cell.length_a   1.000
_cell.length_b   1.000
_cell.length_c   1.000
_cell.angle_alpha   90.00
_cell.angle_beta   90.00
_cell.angle_gamma   90.00
#
_symmetry.space_group_name_H-M   'P 1'
#
loop_
_entity.id
_entity.type
_entity.pdbx_description
1 polymer ?
#
loop_
_entity_poly.entity_id
_entity_poly.type
_entity_poly.pdbx_seq_one_letter_code
_entity_poly.pdbx_strand_id
1 'polypeptide(L)'
;QGAALYATIAKNHCDQKGWKYVFLDANNDAEKQAKDFQDLINMKVDVILTVPVDSAAISDSVIAANKAGIPVAMMDRSSEEGDFLALVQSDNMKHGYESGVAMAKAAKEQGIEEVKVIEILGDMTSSAGKERHEGFIKAAEENGFKILQSLAANWDSDEGYKAVMDGFTAHPDANALFLPSDNCYASSALSALDQLKLLKPIGDKKHIVITCVDGGSAGLDGIRQGTIDVTASQQVSYMPVAALEYFEKYLNGELEATANEIVELDPIVVTKENVESKDLWANQLGK
;
A
#
# COMPACT_ATOMS: atom_id res chain seq x y z
N GLN A 1 9.05 -6.00 4.82
CA GLN A 1 9.86 -5.66 3.62
C GLN A 1 9.92 -4.13 3.41
N GLY A 2 8.83 -3.39 3.63
CA GLY A 2 8.78 -1.93 3.43
C GLY A 2 9.76 -1.14 4.31
N ALA A 3 9.86 -1.44 5.59
CA ALA A 3 10.72 -0.70 6.53
C ALA A 3 12.21 -0.71 6.12
N ALA A 4 12.73 -1.85 5.68
CA ALA A 4 14.11 -1.96 5.22
C ALA A 4 14.36 -1.16 3.92
N LEU A 5 13.36 -1.13 3.02
CA LEU A 5 13.43 -0.33 1.80
C LEU A 5 13.42 1.17 2.14
N TYR A 6 12.51 1.62 3.00
CA TYR A 6 12.46 3.01 3.47
C TYR A 6 13.79 3.44 4.10
N ALA A 7 14.35 2.61 4.98
CA ALA A 7 15.63 2.89 5.63
C ALA A 7 16.79 3.02 4.61
N THR A 8 16.85 2.14 3.62
CA THR A 8 17.87 2.17 2.57
C THR A 8 17.76 3.44 1.71
N ILE A 9 16.55 3.81 1.29
CA ILE A 9 16.31 4.99 0.47
C ILE A 9 16.62 6.26 1.25
N ALA A 10 16.13 6.36 2.50
CA ALA A 10 16.41 7.49 3.36
C ALA A 10 17.92 7.67 3.60
N LYS A 11 18.64 6.56 3.86
CA LYS A 11 20.10 6.60 4.01
C LYS A 11 20.79 7.13 2.76
N ASN A 12 20.43 6.61 1.59
CA ASN A 12 21.03 7.04 0.32
C ASN A 12 20.80 8.54 0.06
N HIS A 13 19.60 9.04 0.36
CA HIS A 13 19.29 10.46 0.25
C HIS A 13 20.15 11.30 1.22
N CYS A 14 20.24 10.88 2.49
CA CYS A 14 21.05 11.55 3.50
C CYS A 14 22.54 11.57 3.10
N ASP A 15 23.07 10.46 2.57
CA ASP A 15 24.46 10.37 2.10
C ASP A 15 24.73 11.38 0.94
N GLN A 16 23.77 11.53 0.01
CA GLN A 16 23.88 12.50 -1.10
C GLN A 16 23.88 13.95 -0.62
N LYS A 17 23.17 14.23 0.46
CA LYS A 17 23.07 15.57 1.08
C LYS A 17 24.18 15.84 2.10
N GLY A 18 25.00 14.86 2.43
CA GLY A 18 26.01 14.96 3.49
C GLY A 18 25.42 15.01 4.90
N TRP A 19 24.20 14.52 5.07
CA TRP A 19 23.52 14.45 6.36
C TRP A 19 23.97 13.22 7.14
N LYS A 20 24.01 13.35 8.47
CA LYS A 20 24.18 12.17 9.34
C LYS A 20 22.88 11.40 9.41
N TYR A 21 22.96 10.09 9.30
CA TYR A 21 21.82 9.20 9.36
C TYR A 21 21.90 8.25 10.56
N VAL A 22 20.85 8.18 11.33
CA VAL A 22 20.67 7.23 12.44
C VAL A 22 19.42 6.42 12.16
N PHE A 23 19.51 5.10 12.19
CA PHE A 23 18.37 4.20 11.99
C PHE A 23 18.13 3.37 13.25
N LEU A 24 16.90 3.40 13.74
CA LEU A 24 16.41 2.57 14.83
C LEU A 24 15.21 1.76 14.31
N ASP A 25 15.30 0.44 14.42
CA ASP A 25 14.24 -0.46 13.97
C ASP A 25 13.39 -0.90 15.16
N ALA A 26 12.16 -0.43 15.20
CA ALA A 26 11.21 -0.82 16.25
C ALA A 26 10.76 -2.29 16.12
N ASN A 27 11.03 -2.95 14.99
CA ASN A 27 10.66 -4.35 14.75
C ASN A 27 9.16 -4.63 15.01
N ASN A 28 8.32 -3.70 14.59
CA ASN A 28 6.86 -3.73 14.78
C ASN A 28 6.40 -3.77 16.26
N ASP A 29 7.20 -3.20 17.15
CA ASP A 29 6.94 -3.08 18.59
C ASP A 29 6.75 -1.60 18.94
N ALA A 30 5.52 -1.21 19.35
CA ALA A 30 5.17 0.18 19.66
C ALA A 30 5.89 0.70 20.91
N GLU A 31 6.13 -0.15 21.93
CA GLU A 31 6.87 0.25 23.13
C GLU A 31 8.34 0.54 22.79
N LYS A 32 8.93 -0.32 21.95
CA LYS A 32 10.27 -0.08 21.41
C LYS A 32 10.34 1.20 20.59
N GLN A 33 9.35 1.45 19.73
CA GLN A 33 9.30 2.68 18.94
C GLN A 33 9.27 3.93 19.82
N ALA A 34 8.47 3.92 20.89
CA ALA A 34 8.43 5.02 21.86
C ALA A 34 9.81 5.25 22.54
N LYS A 35 10.51 4.18 22.88
CA LYS A 35 11.88 4.26 23.41
C LYS A 35 12.86 4.81 22.38
N ASP A 36 12.77 4.35 21.14
CA ASP A 36 13.63 4.83 20.04
C ASP A 36 13.42 6.33 19.79
N PHE A 37 12.18 6.85 19.89
CA PHE A 37 11.92 8.29 19.86
C PHE A 37 12.62 9.03 20.99
N GLN A 38 12.54 8.51 22.22
CA GLN A 38 13.22 9.15 23.35
C GLN A 38 14.74 9.18 23.17
N ASP A 39 15.32 8.11 22.60
CA ASP A 39 16.75 8.06 22.30
C ASP A 39 17.14 9.11 21.24
N LEU A 40 16.34 9.26 20.16
CA LEU A 40 16.56 10.29 19.14
C LEU A 40 16.43 11.72 19.73
N ILE A 41 15.46 11.96 20.60
CA ILE A 41 15.29 13.24 21.30
C ILE A 41 16.52 13.54 22.18
N ASN A 42 17.02 12.55 22.94
CA ASN A 42 18.20 12.68 23.76
C ASN A 42 19.47 12.94 22.93
N MET A 43 19.56 12.37 21.72
CA MET A 43 20.64 12.61 20.76
C MET A 43 20.56 14.00 20.12
N LYS A 44 19.44 14.72 20.31
CA LYS A 44 19.18 16.05 19.72
C LYS A 44 19.34 16.03 18.20
N VAL A 45 18.70 15.07 17.55
CA VAL A 45 18.67 15.02 16.08
C VAL A 45 17.92 16.25 15.53
N ASP A 46 18.26 16.67 14.32
CA ASP A 46 17.64 17.85 13.69
C ASP A 46 16.20 17.57 13.23
N VAL A 47 15.90 16.32 12.87
CA VAL A 47 14.58 15.87 12.36
C VAL A 47 14.38 14.38 12.65
N ILE A 48 13.11 13.93 12.74
CA ILE A 48 12.73 12.52 12.89
C ILE A 48 11.82 12.13 11.72
N LEU A 49 12.20 11.06 10.98
CA LEU A 49 11.36 10.41 9.98
C LEU A 49 10.89 9.07 10.53
N THR A 50 9.59 8.80 10.49
CA THR A 50 9.02 7.57 11.05
C THR A 50 7.91 6.96 10.21
N VAL A 51 7.70 5.66 10.39
CA VAL A 51 6.45 4.96 10.04
C VAL A 51 5.83 4.52 11.36
N PRO A 52 4.70 5.06 11.79
CA PRO A 52 4.05 4.64 13.03
C PRO A 52 3.73 3.14 13.04
N VAL A 53 4.13 2.43 14.08
CA VAL A 53 3.70 1.05 14.33
C VAL A 53 2.23 1.04 14.71
N ASP A 54 1.84 1.96 15.59
CA ASP A 54 0.48 2.19 16.03
C ASP A 54 0.23 3.70 16.15
N SER A 55 -0.85 4.19 15.54
CA SER A 55 -1.15 5.62 15.44
C SER A 55 -1.47 6.28 16.78
N ALA A 56 -2.15 5.56 17.68
CA ALA A 56 -2.46 6.06 19.00
C ALA A 56 -1.24 6.01 19.93
N ALA A 57 -0.53 4.88 19.94
CA ALA A 57 0.60 4.67 20.83
C ALA A 57 1.79 5.61 20.56
N ILE A 58 1.99 6.06 19.31
CA ILE A 58 3.09 6.97 18.98
C ILE A 58 2.82 8.43 19.33
N SER A 59 1.57 8.81 19.58
CA SER A 59 1.15 10.21 19.77
C SER A 59 1.95 10.93 20.87
N ASP A 60 2.13 10.31 22.03
CA ASP A 60 2.93 10.88 23.11
C ASP A 60 4.39 11.12 22.71
N SER A 61 4.95 10.24 21.86
CA SER A 61 6.33 10.36 21.36
C SER A 61 6.46 11.53 20.37
N VAL A 62 5.47 11.72 19.50
CA VAL A 62 5.40 12.88 18.58
C VAL A 62 5.30 14.19 19.38
N ILE A 63 4.40 14.24 20.37
CA ILE A 63 4.25 15.40 21.27
C ILE A 63 5.57 15.69 22.02
N ALA A 64 6.28 14.66 22.48
CA ALA A 64 7.57 14.83 23.14
C ALA A 64 8.64 15.41 22.20
N ALA A 65 8.71 14.96 20.95
CA ALA A 65 9.59 15.51 19.93
C ALA A 65 9.24 16.99 19.63
N ASN A 66 7.94 17.31 19.50
CA ASN A 66 7.47 18.70 19.32
C ASN A 66 7.91 19.60 20.47
N LYS A 67 7.76 19.15 21.73
CA LYS A 67 8.23 19.91 22.92
C LYS A 67 9.74 20.11 22.94
N ALA A 68 10.50 19.17 22.36
CA ALA A 68 11.94 19.27 22.20
C ALA A 68 12.36 20.15 21.01
N GLY A 69 11.40 20.65 20.21
CA GLY A 69 11.66 21.45 19.03
C GLY A 69 12.17 20.64 17.84
N ILE A 70 11.93 19.33 17.82
CA ILE A 70 12.35 18.42 16.76
C ILE A 70 11.16 18.15 15.84
N PRO A 71 11.19 18.56 14.56
CA PRO A 71 10.14 18.25 13.61
C PRO A 71 10.09 16.76 13.30
N VAL A 72 8.86 16.25 13.12
CA VAL A 72 8.59 14.85 12.77
C VAL A 72 7.92 14.79 11.40
N ALA A 73 8.44 13.99 10.50
CA ALA A 73 7.70 13.59 9.31
C ALA A 73 7.31 12.11 9.41
N MET A 74 6.14 11.79 8.88
CA MET A 74 5.59 10.44 8.91
C MET A 74 5.37 9.91 7.50
N MET A 75 5.45 8.61 7.36
CA MET A 75 5.16 7.90 6.11
C MET A 75 4.11 6.82 6.36
N ASP A 76 3.28 6.56 5.35
CA ASP A 76 2.29 5.49 5.31
C ASP A 76 1.14 5.67 6.33
N ARG A 77 1.43 5.98 7.58
CA ARG A 77 0.48 6.18 8.66
C ARG A 77 0.81 7.42 9.47
N SER A 78 -0.22 8.04 10.06
CA SER A 78 -0.14 9.20 10.94
C SER A 78 -0.16 8.80 12.42
N SER A 79 0.26 9.70 13.31
CA SER A 79 -0.16 9.72 14.72
C SER A 79 -1.59 10.27 14.85
N GLU A 80 -2.29 9.92 15.93
CA GLU A 80 -3.61 10.51 16.22
C GLU A 80 -3.49 11.91 16.79
N GLU A 81 -2.40 12.19 17.54
CA GLU A 81 -2.14 13.49 18.16
C GLU A 81 -0.68 13.90 17.95
N GLY A 82 -0.43 15.21 18.17
CA GLY A 82 0.86 15.85 17.96
C GLY A 82 0.98 16.46 16.58
N ASP A 83 1.82 17.50 16.47
CA ASP A 83 2.08 18.16 15.20
C ASP A 83 3.17 17.44 14.41
N PHE A 84 3.06 17.50 13.10
CA PHE A 84 4.06 16.96 12.19
C PHE A 84 4.44 17.96 11.11
N LEU A 85 5.61 17.77 10.54
CA LEU A 85 6.06 18.58 9.39
C LEU A 85 5.31 18.14 8.12
N ALA A 86 5.35 16.83 7.85
CA ALA A 86 4.67 16.22 6.71
C ALA A 86 4.26 14.77 7.00
N LEU A 87 3.12 14.37 6.45
CA LEU A 87 2.70 12.99 6.29
C LEU A 87 2.71 12.66 4.81
N VAL A 88 3.49 11.66 4.40
CA VAL A 88 3.49 11.16 3.02
C VAL A 88 2.84 9.79 3.01
N GLN A 89 1.70 9.68 2.37
CA GLN A 89 0.89 8.45 2.34
C GLN A 89 0.39 8.13 0.94
N SER A 90 -0.12 6.91 0.75
CA SER A 90 -0.83 6.53 -0.47
C SER A 90 -2.28 7.03 -0.41
N ASP A 91 -2.81 7.52 -1.53
CA ASP A 91 -4.25 7.74 -1.71
C ASP A 91 -4.96 6.37 -1.85
N ASN A 92 -5.32 5.79 -0.71
CA ASN A 92 -5.94 4.46 -0.67
C ASN A 92 -7.31 4.41 -1.35
N MET A 93 -8.08 5.50 -1.29
CA MET A 93 -9.35 5.63 -2.03
C MET A 93 -9.09 5.51 -3.54
N LYS A 94 -8.09 6.22 -4.03
CA LYS A 94 -7.72 6.19 -5.45
C LYS A 94 -7.12 4.85 -5.87
N HIS A 95 -6.37 4.16 -5.00
CA HIS A 95 -5.88 2.81 -5.26
C HIS A 95 -7.02 1.82 -5.50
N GLY A 96 -8.05 1.82 -4.66
CA GLY A 96 -9.25 1.00 -4.85
C GLY A 96 -10.00 1.37 -6.13
N TYR A 97 -10.18 2.67 -6.36
CA TYR A 97 -10.89 3.19 -7.52
C TYR A 97 -10.19 2.82 -8.84
N GLU A 98 -8.90 3.08 -8.97
CA GLU A 98 -8.13 2.76 -10.18
C GLU A 98 -8.06 1.25 -10.44
N SER A 99 -8.04 0.41 -9.39
CA SER A 99 -8.16 -1.05 -9.54
C SER A 99 -9.49 -1.45 -10.15
N GLY A 100 -10.60 -0.82 -9.75
CA GLY A 100 -11.93 -1.05 -10.32
C GLY A 100 -12.03 -0.57 -11.77
N VAL A 101 -11.51 0.63 -12.08
CA VAL A 101 -11.45 1.14 -13.46
C VAL A 101 -10.63 0.22 -14.35
N ALA A 102 -9.49 -0.27 -13.85
CA ALA A 102 -8.65 -1.21 -14.58
C ALA A 102 -9.36 -2.56 -14.80
N MET A 103 -10.14 -3.03 -13.83
CA MET A 103 -10.98 -4.22 -13.96
C MET A 103 -12.01 -4.07 -15.10
N ALA A 104 -12.67 -2.90 -15.19
CA ALA A 104 -13.62 -2.63 -16.27
C ALA A 104 -12.96 -2.71 -17.66
N LYS A 105 -11.76 -2.14 -17.77
CA LYS A 105 -10.98 -2.19 -19.01
C LYS A 105 -10.59 -3.61 -19.36
N ALA A 106 -10.02 -4.37 -18.43
CA ALA A 106 -9.61 -5.76 -18.66
C ALA A 106 -10.80 -6.67 -19.01
N ALA A 107 -11.92 -6.53 -18.32
CA ALA A 107 -13.16 -7.27 -18.62
C ALA A 107 -13.68 -6.99 -20.01
N LYS A 108 -13.67 -5.72 -20.43
CA LYS A 108 -14.07 -5.31 -21.78
C LYS A 108 -13.15 -5.92 -22.86
N GLU A 109 -11.84 -5.90 -22.63
CA GLU A 109 -10.87 -6.50 -23.56
C GLU A 109 -11.05 -8.01 -23.68
N GLN A 110 -11.50 -8.67 -22.62
CA GLN A 110 -11.83 -10.10 -22.61
C GLN A 110 -13.21 -10.41 -23.18
N GLY A 111 -14.05 -9.40 -23.44
CA GLY A 111 -15.41 -9.58 -23.96
C GLY A 111 -16.43 -9.98 -22.89
N ILE A 112 -16.18 -9.67 -21.63
CA ILE A 112 -17.13 -9.87 -20.51
C ILE A 112 -18.14 -8.73 -20.54
N GLU A 113 -19.41 -9.06 -20.74
CA GLU A 113 -20.52 -8.09 -20.77
C GLU A 113 -21.01 -7.71 -19.37
N GLU A 114 -21.04 -8.68 -18.45
CA GLU A 114 -21.47 -8.48 -17.06
C GLU A 114 -20.35 -8.91 -16.11
N VAL A 115 -19.74 -7.94 -15.45
CA VAL A 115 -18.65 -8.19 -14.49
C VAL A 115 -19.25 -8.59 -13.14
N LYS A 116 -18.94 -9.79 -12.68
CA LYS A 116 -19.42 -10.40 -11.43
C LYS A 116 -18.22 -10.65 -10.52
N VAL A 117 -18.12 -9.86 -9.47
CA VAL A 117 -16.92 -9.74 -8.66
C VAL A 117 -17.06 -10.49 -7.34
N ILE A 118 -16.03 -11.25 -6.98
CA ILE A 118 -15.71 -11.57 -5.59
C ILE A 118 -14.69 -10.53 -5.12
N GLU A 119 -15.02 -9.84 -4.04
CA GLU A 119 -14.15 -8.88 -3.40
C GLU A 119 -13.56 -9.47 -2.12
N ILE A 120 -12.25 -9.44 -1.98
CA ILE A 120 -11.59 -9.72 -0.70
C ILE A 120 -11.39 -8.39 0.02
N LEU A 121 -11.68 -8.36 1.32
CA LEU A 121 -11.51 -7.18 2.16
C LEU A 121 -10.22 -7.32 2.98
N GLY A 122 -9.54 -6.20 3.17
CA GLY A 122 -8.51 -6.06 4.19
C GLY A 122 -9.10 -5.97 5.60
N ASP A 123 -8.30 -5.54 6.56
CA ASP A 123 -8.81 -5.20 7.88
C ASP A 123 -9.63 -3.90 7.81
N MET A 124 -10.94 -4.03 8.00
CA MET A 124 -11.89 -2.92 7.95
C MET A 124 -11.84 -2.01 9.18
N THR A 125 -10.98 -2.28 10.15
CA THR A 125 -10.65 -1.33 11.21
C THR A 125 -9.56 -0.34 10.79
N SER A 126 -8.76 -0.68 9.77
CA SER A 126 -7.74 0.19 9.20
C SER A 126 -8.31 1.16 8.15
N SER A 127 -7.71 2.36 8.04
CA SER A 127 -8.06 3.32 6.99
C SER A 127 -7.83 2.73 5.60
N ALA A 128 -6.70 2.06 5.38
CA ALA A 128 -6.37 1.44 4.10
C ALA A 128 -7.42 0.40 3.66
N GLY A 129 -7.92 -0.43 4.59
CA GLY A 129 -8.96 -1.40 4.29
C GLY A 129 -10.26 -0.74 3.87
N LYS A 130 -10.70 0.27 4.63
CA LYS A 130 -11.94 1.02 4.34
C LYS A 130 -11.85 1.78 3.03
N GLU A 131 -10.82 2.58 2.85
CA GLU A 131 -10.67 3.47 1.71
C GLU A 131 -10.48 2.70 0.39
N ARG A 132 -9.70 1.61 0.39
CA ARG A 132 -9.56 0.74 -0.79
C ARG A 132 -10.88 0.08 -1.17
N HIS A 133 -11.66 -0.38 -0.18
CA HIS A 133 -13.01 -0.90 -0.40
C HIS A 133 -13.93 0.18 -0.98
N GLU A 134 -14.04 1.35 -0.34
CA GLU A 134 -14.90 2.45 -0.77
C GLU A 134 -14.55 2.91 -2.20
N GLY A 135 -13.25 3.04 -2.50
CA GLY A 135 -12.78 3.38 -3.83
C GLY A 135 -13.17 2.33 -4.88
N PHE A 136 -13.01 1.05 -4.57
CA PHE A 136 -13.39 -0.04 -5.46
C PHE A 136 -14.90 -0.09 -5.69
N ILE A 137 -15.71 0.04 -4.63
CA ILE A 137 -17.20 0.09 -4.73
C ILE A 137 -17.62 1.26 -5.62
N LYS A 138 -17.05 2.44 -5.45
CA LYS A 138 -17.33 3.60 -6.31
C LYS A 138 -17.08 3.27 -7.79
N ALA A 139 -15.93 2.69 -8.11
CA ALA A 139 -15.62 2.29 -9.48
C ALA A 139 -16.57 1.20 -9.99
N ALA A 140 -16.96 0.24 -9.12
CA ALA A 140 -17.91 -0.82 -9.45
C ALA A 140 -19.29 -0.25 -9.81
N GLU A 141 -19.79 0.70 -9.03
CA GLU A 141 -21.05 1.40 -9.30
C GLU A 141 -21.01 2.16 -10.64
N GLU A 142 -19.95 2.93 -10.88
CA GLU A 142 -19.79 3.71 -12.11
C GLU A 142 -19.66 2.84 -13.36
N ASN A 143 -19.12 1.62 -13.25
CA ASN A 143 -18.94 0.67 -14.35
C ASN A 143 -19.98 -0.46 -14.40
N GLY A 144 -20.97 -0.45 -13.51
CA GLY A 144 -22.07 -1.41 -13.52
C GLY A 144 -21.68 -2.83 -13.11
N PHE A 145 -20.71 -3.00 -12.23
CA PHE A 145 -20.30 -4.31 -11.72
C PHE A 145 -21.36 -4.87 -10.75
N LYS A 146 -21.44 -6.17 -10.68
CA LYS A 146 -22.15 -6.88 -9.61
C LYS A 146 -21.12 -7.42 -8.60
N ILE A 147 -21.05 -6.80 -7.45
CA ILE A 147 -20.34 -7.38 -6.31
C ILE A 147 -21.21 -8.51 -5.76
N LEU A 148 -20.82 -9.76 -6.04
CA LEU A 148 -21.58 -10.93 -5.59
C LEU A 148 -21.37 -11.18 -4.10
N GLN A 149 -20.13 -10.98 -3.64
CA GLN A 149 -19.78 -11.11 -2.24
C GLN A 149 -18.50 -10.34 -1.92
N SER A 150 -18.47 -9.70 -0.73
CA SER A 150 -17.28 -9.13 -0.11
C SER A 150 -16.93 -9.96 1.12
N LEU A 151 -15.69 -10.45 1.20
CA LEU A 151 -15.24 -11.42 2.19
C LEU A 151 -14.04 -10.87 2.96
N ALA A 152 -14.15 -10.80 4.29
CA ALA A 152 -13.07 -10.33 5.15
C ALA A 152 -11.92 -11.35 5.18
N ALA A 153 -10.68 -10.83 5.09
CA ALA A 153 -9.45 -11.60 5.22
C ALA A 153 -8.38 -10.90 6.07
N ASN A 154 -8.68 -9.72 6.64
CA ASN A 154 -7.95 -9.05 7.73
C ASN A 154 -6.43 -8.96 7.53
N TRP A 155 -5.95 -8.82 6.29
CA TRP A 155 -4.55 -8.85 5.87
C TRP A 155 -3.84 -10.20 6.14
N ASP A 156 -4.61 -11.28 6.38
CA ASP A 156 -4.09 -12.63 6.59
C ASP A 156 -4.18 -13.47 5.31
N SER A 157 -3.07 -14.09 4.93
CA SER A 157 -2.96 -14.89 3.70
C SER A 157 -3.81 -16.17 3.73
N ASP A 158 -3.93 -16.82 4.89
CA ASP A 158 -4.70 -18.05 5.04
C ASP A 158 -6.20 -17.75 5.03
N GLU A 159 -6.61 -16.63 5.64
CA GLU A 159 -7.99 -16.13 5.54
C GLU A 159 -8.31 -15.73 4.09
N GLY A 160 -7.38 -15.07 3.40
CA GLY A 160 -7.49 -14.74 1.98
C GLY A 160 -7.69 -15.98 1.10
N TYR A 161 -6.92 -17.05 1.33
CA TYR A 161 -7.11 -18.33 0.65
C TYR A 161 -8.53 -18.87 0.83
N LYS A 162 -9.01 -18.94 2.08
CA LYS A 162 -10.35 -19.44 2.42
C LYS A 162 -11.44 -18.57 1.79
N ALA A 163 -11.30 -17.25 1.88
CA ALA A 163 -12.26 -16.31 1.32
C ALA A 163 -12.41 -16.48 -0.21
N VAL A 164 -11.31 -16.67 -0.96
CA VAL A 164 -11.37 -16.97 -2.39
C VAL A 164 -12.01 -18.31 -2.66
N MET A 165 -11.68 -19.36 -1.90
CA MET A 165 -12.31 -20.69 -2.02
C MET A 165 -13.81 -20.61 -1.80
N ASP A 166 -14.26 -19.95 -0.73
CA ASP A 166 -15.65 -19.82 -0.35
C ASP A 166 -16.44 -18.98 -1.37
N GLY A 167 -15.89 -17.84 -1.77
CA GLY A 167 -16.53 -16.94 -2.73
C GLY A 167 -16.79 -17.60 -4.09
N PHE A 168 -15.79 -18.23 -4.69
CA PHE A 168 -15.96 -18.90 -5.99
C PHE A 168 -16.71 -20.22 -5.90
N THR A 169 -16.76 -20.86 -4.74
CA THR A 169 -17.63 -22.05 -4.54
C THR A 169 -19.11 -21.63 -4.42
N ALA A 170 -19.39 -20.53 -3.71
CA ALA A 170 -20.74 -20.02 -3.57
C ALA A 170 -21.26 -19.36 -4.85
N HIS A 171 -20.37 -18.75 -5.63
CA HIS A 171 -20.68 -18.01 -6.85
C HIS A 171 -19.87 -18.53 -8.06
N PRO A 172 -20.24 -19.70 -8.62
CA PRO A 172 -19.48 -20.31 -9.71
C PRO A 172 -19.58 -19.53 -11.04
N ASP A 173 -20.42 -18.51 -11.10
CA ASP A 173 -20.55 -17.57 -12.22
C ASP A 173 -19.77 -16.27 -12.04
N ALA A 174 -19.02 -16.12 -10.94
CA ALA A 174 -18.09 -15.02 -10.75
C ALA A 174 -16.97 -15.08 -11.81
N ASN A 175 -16.61 -13.92 -12.36
CA ASN A 175 -15.64 -13.78 -13.44
C ASN A 175 -14.58 -12.72 -13.18
N ALA A 176 -14.60 -12.12 -11.98
CA ALA A 176 -13.63 -11.14 -11.55
C ALA A 176 -13.33 -11.28 -10.05
N LEU A 177 -12.11 -10.91 -9.66
CA LEU A 177 -11.59 -10.94 -8.30
C LEU A 177 -10.85 -9.64 -7.99
N PHE A 178 -11.23 -8.95 -6.92
CA PHE A 178 -10.48 -7.82 -6.38
C PHE A 178 -9.73 -8.21 -5.12
N LEU A 179 -8.43 -7.89 -5.08
CA LEU A 179 -7.54 -8.10 -3.94
C LEU A 179 -7.01 -6.75 -3.45
N PRO A 180 -7.37 -6.27 -2.26
CA PRO A 180 -6.93 -4.98 -1.74
C PRO A 180 -5.45 -4.93 -1.37
N SER A 181 -4.73 -6.06 -1.48
CA SER A 181 -3.28 -6.17 -1.30
C SER A 181 -2.75 -7.40 -2.03
N ASP A 182 -1.90 -7.22 -3.03
CA ASP A 182 -1.20 -8.34 -3.66
C ASP A 182 -0.11 -8.93 -2.76
N ASN A 183 0.48 -8.11 -1.88
CA ASN A 183 1.45 -8.58 -0.89
C ASN A 183 0.85 -9.61 0.07
N CYS A 184 -0.38 -9.40 0.51
CA CYS A 184 -1.06 -10.30 1.44
C CYS A 184 -1.69 -11.49 0.71
N TYR A 185 -2.27 -11.26 -0.48
CA TYR A 185 -3.24 -12.21 -1.03
C TYR A 185 -2.89 -12.81 -2.38
N ALA A 186 -2.00 -12.22 -3.20
CA ALA A 186 -1.80 -12.70 -4.56
C ALA A 186 -1.45 -14.20 -4.61
N SER A 187 -0.46 -14.64 -3.84
CA SER A 187 -0.03 -16.04 -3.84
C SER A 187 -1.13 -16.99 -3.35
N SER A 188 -1.82 -16.65 -2.27
CA SER A 188 -2.88 -17.47 -1.70
C SER A 188 -4.13 -17.51 -2.60
N ALA A 189 -4.50 -16.38 -3.20
CA ALA A 189 -5.63 -16.30 -4.13
C ALA A 189 -5.39 -17.11 -5.40
N LEU A 190 -4.20 -17.00 -6.01
CA LEU A 190 -3.84 -17.80 -7.18
C LEU A 190 -3.83 -19.30 -6.85
N SER A 191 -3.33 -19.68 -5.66
CA SER A 191 -3.36 -21.06 -5.18
C SER A 191 -4.81 -21.58 -4.98
N ALA A 192 -5.70 -20.76 -4.44
CA ALA A 192 -7.11 -21.11 -4.27
C ALA A 192 -7.82 -21.30 -5.62
N LEU A 193 -7.59 -20.39 -6.57
CA LEU A 193 -8.15 -20.52 -7.93
C LEU A 193 -7.60 -21.75 -8.68
N ASP A 194 -6.32 -22.10 -8.47
CA ASP A 194 -5.74 -23.32 -9.05
C ASP A 194 -6.37 -24.58 -8.46
N GLN A 195 -6.54 -24.62 -7.14
CA GLN A 195 -7.23 -25.72 -6.44
C GLN A 195 -8.66 -25.92 -6.96
N LEU A 196 -9.36 -24.82 -7.27
CA LEU A 196 -10.70 -24.86 -7.88
C LEU A 196 -10.68 -25.14 -9.38
N LYS A 197 -9.51 -25.23 -10.02
CA LYS A 197 -9.31 -25.36 -11.48
C LYS A 197 -9.84 -24.16 -12.28
N LEU A 198 -9.94 -23.02 -11.63
CA LEU A 198 -10.40 -21.76 -12.20
C LEU A 198 -9.24 -20.85 -12.65
N LEU A 199 -8.01 -21.11 -12.21
CA LEU A 199 -6.84 -20.35 -12.64
C LEU A 199 -6.58 -20.61 -14.14
N LYS A 200 -6.76 -19.58 -14.95
CA LYS A 200 -6.52 -19.57 -16.38
C LYS A 200 -5.70 -18.35 -16.77
N PRO A 201 -4.82 -18.43 -17.77
CA PRO A 201 -4.05 -17.26 -18.21
C PRO A 201 -4.96 -16.25 -18.94
N ILE A 202 -4.52 -15.00 -18.93
CA ILE A 202 -5.13 -13.92 -19.74
C ILE A 202 -5.19 -14.37 -21.21
N GLY A 203 -6.34 -14.16 -21.84
CA GLY A 203 -6.65 -14.62 -23.21
C GLY A 203 -7.40 -15.95 -23.27
N ASP A 204 -7.46 -16.73 -22.19
CA ASP A 204 -8.40 -17.85 -22.08
C ASP A 204 -9.81 -17.31 -21.83
N LYS A 205 -10.83 -17.83 -22.49
CA LYS A 205 -12.23 -17.39 -22.35
C LYS A 205 -12.79 -17.57 -20.93
N LYS A 206 -12.16 -18.38 -20.11
CA LYS A 206 -12.54 -18.66 -18.72
C LYS A 206 -11.59 -17.98 -17.73
N HIS A 207 -10.74 -17.06 -18.19
CA HIS A 207 -9.90 -16.29 -17.30
C HIS A 207 -10.75 -15.44 -16.37
N ILE A 208 -10.44 -15.46 -15.10
CA ILE A 208 -11.02 -14.58 -14.09
C ILE A 208 -10.17 -13.30 -14.08
N VAL A 209 -10.79 -12.16 -14.34
CA VAL A 209 -10.09 -10.86 -14.28
C VAL A 209 -9.68 -10.56 -12.84
N ILE A 210 -8.39 -10.39 -12.59
CA ILE A 210 -7.85 -10.16 -11.24
C ILE A 210 -7.18 -8.79 -11.21
N THR A 211 -7.66 -7.92 -10.32
CA THR A 211 -7.01 -6.65 -10.03
C THR A 211 -6.64 -6.53 -8.57
N CYS A 212 -5.52 -5.86 -8.32
CA CYS A 212 -4.91 -5.80 -7.00
C CYS A 212 -4.47 -4.37 -6.65
N VAL A 213 -4.04 -4.22 -5.41
CA VAL A 213 -3.34 -3.03 -4.89
C VAL A 213 -1.99 -3.45 -4.32
N ASP A 214 -1.06 -2.55 -4.17
CA ASP A 214 0.29 -2.51 -3.60
C ASP A 214 1.43 -2.58 -4.63
N GLY A 215 1.35 -3.41 -5.66
CA GLY A 215 2.45 -3.61 -6.62
C GLY A 215 3.64 -4.36 -6.02
N GLY A 216 3.39 -5.31 -5.14
CA GLY A 216 4.40 -6.18 -4.56
C GLY A 216 4.90 -7.25 -5.52
N SER A 217 5.96 -7.95 -5.12
CA SER A 217 6.61 -8.95 -5.99
C SER A 217 5.64 -10.02 -6.50
N ALA A 218 4.74 -10.52 -5.65
CA ALA A 218 3.76 -11.54 -6.02
C ALA A 218 2.74 -11.02 -7.06
N GLY A 219 2.29 -9.76 -6.90
CA GLY A 219 1.41 -9.10 -7.87
C GLY A 219 2.10 -8.90 -9.23
N LEU A 220 3.34 -8.37 -9.21
CA LEU A 220 4.12 -8.18 -10.44
C LEU A 220 4.43 -9.51 -11.14
N ASP A 221 4.74 -10.55 -10.39
CA ASP A 221 4.99 -11.88 -10.96
C ASP A 221 3.72 -12.48 -11.58
N GLY A 222 2.56 -12.28 -10.96
CA GLY A 222 1.27 -12.64 -11.53
C GLY A 222 0.99 -11.94 -12.87
N ILE A 223 1.33 -10.66 -12.97
CA ILE A 223 1.22 -9.90 -14.24
C ILE A 223 2.20 -10.43 -15.29
N ARG A 224 3.45 -10.71 -14.91
CA ARG A 224 4.46 -11.31 -15.82
C ARG A 224 4.00 -12.64 -16.38
N GLN A 225 3.41 -13.47 -15.53
CA GLN A 225 2.89 -14.80 -15.88
C GLN A 225 1.55 -14.76 -16.62
N GLY A 226 0.88 -13.59 -16.62
CA GLY A 226 -0.44 -13.43 -17.24
C GLY A 226 -1.56 -14.10 -16.43
N THR A 227 -1.45 -14.14 -15.11
CA THR A 227 -2.48 -14.65 -14.19
C THR A 227 -3.16 -13.55 -13.41
N ILE A 228 -2.55 -12.37 -13.29
CA ILE A 228 -3.11 -11.14 -12.74
C ILE A 228 -3.10 -10.10 -13.86
N ASP A 229 -4.19 -9.35 -14.00
CA ASP A 229 -4.35 -8.35 -15.05
C ASP A 229 -3.66 -7.04 -14.70
N VAL A 230 -3.91 -6.53 -13.50
CA VAL A 230 -3.46 -5.20 -13.07
C VAL A 230 -3.19 -5.16 -11.57
N THR A 231 -2.21 -4.37 -11.17
CA THR A 231 -2.08 -3.90 -9.79
C THR A 231 -1.94 -2.38 -9.75
N ALA A 232 -2.65 -1.72 -8.84
CA ALA A 232 -2.46 -0.32 -8.51
C ALA A 232 -1.31 -0.21 -7.50
N SER A 233 -0.09 0.00 -8.01
CA SER A 233 1.13 0.00 -7.20
C SER A 233 1.23 1.26 -6.35
N GLN A 234 1.58 1.10 -5.08
CA GLN A 234 1.99 2.20 -4.22
C GLN A 234 3.35 2.76 -4.65
N GLN A 235 3.60 4.03 -4.37
CA GLN A 235 4.89 4.67 -4.60
C GLN A 235 5.81 4.58 -3.37
N VAL A 236 5.98 3.37 -2.84
CA VAL A 236 6.72 3.07 -1.60
C VAL A 236 8.14 3.66 -1.63
N SER A 237 8.84 3.55 -2.76
CA SER A 237 10.21 4.08 -2.89
C SER A 237 10.28 5.61 -2.88
N TYR A 238 9.19 6.30 -3.21
CA TYR A 238 9.17 7.76 -3.25
C TYR A 238 8.80 8.38 -1.89
N MET A 239 8.09 7.67 -1.02
CA MET A 239 7.66 8.20 0.29
C MET A 239 8.82 8.79 1.13
N PRO A 240 9.95 8.08 1.32
CA PRO A 240 11.07 8.65 2.08
C PRO A 240 11.68 9.88 1.42
N VAL A 241 11.77 9.88 0.08
CA VAL A 241 12.31 11.02 -0.68
C VAL A 241 11.44 12.24 -0.48
N ALA A 242 10.12 12.08 -0.70
CA ALA A 242 9.17 13.17 -0.52
C ALA A 242 9.20 13.73 0.91
N ALA A 243 9.22 12.85 1.94
CA ALA A 243 9.30 13.30 3.33
C ALA A 243 10.59 14.08 3.63
N LEU A 244 11.73 13.63 3.07
CA LEU A 244 13.03 14.29 3.24
C LEU A 244 13.10 15.63 2.49
N GLU A 245 12.39 15.80 1.36
CA GLU A 245 12.24 17.09 0.67
C GLU A 245 11.51 18.12 1.57
N TYR A 246 10.56 17.70 2.39
CA TYR A 246 9.91 18.56 3.39
C TYR A 246 10.88 18.95 4.50
N PHE A 247 11.78 18.07 4.93
CA PHE A 247 12.86 18.45 5.85
C PHE A 247 13.80 19.48 5.23
N GLU A 248 14.13 19.39 3.95
CA GLU A 248 14.93 20.40 3.26
C GLU A 248 14.24 21.78 3.31
N LYS A 249 12.94 21.82 2.99
CA LYS A 249 12.15 23.07 3.07
C LYS A 249 12.15 23.65 4.49
N TYR A 250 12.00 22.81 5.51
CA TYR A 250 12.07 23.22 6.92
C TYR A 250 13.46 23.78 7.26
N LEU A 251 14.52 23.06 6.92
CA LEU A 251 15.91 23.50 7.21
C LEU A 251 16.29 24.79 6.46
N ASN A 252 15.67 25.07 5.33
CA ASN A 252 15.81 26.31 4.57
C ASN A 252 14.93 27.46 5.12
N GLY A 253 14.10 27.21 6.14
CA GLY A 253 13.18 28.21 6.70
C GLY A 253 11.96 28.48 5.84
N GLU A 254 11.60 27.59 4.92
CA GLU A 254 10.45 27.72 4.02
C GLU A 254 9.16 27.17 4.65
N LEU A 255 9.28 26.31 5.67
CA LEU A 255 8.17 25.69 6.40
C LEU A 255 8.41 25.73 7.92
N GLU A 256 7.32 25.75 8.67
CA GLU A 256 7.34 25.57 10.12
C GLU A 256 7.37 24.08 10.49
N ALA A 257 7.93 23.73 11.65
CA ALA A 257 7.99 22.36 12.15
C ALA A 257 6.60 21.70 12.30
N THR A 258 5.58 22.52 12.48
CA THR A 258 4.17 22.15 12.70
C THR A 258 3.30 22.47 11.48
N ALA A 259 3.84 22.37 10.27
CA ALA A 259 3.12 22.70 9.04
C ALA A 259 1.95 21.75 8.75
N ASN A 260 2.00 20.53 9.28
CA ASN A 260 0.99 19.48 9.14
C ASN A 260 0.60 19.23 7.66
N GLU A 261 1.62 19.23 6.77
CA GLU A 261 1.41 18.99 5.35
C GLU A 261 1.04 17.52 5.09
N ILE A 262 0.01 17.30 4.28
CA ILE A 262 -0.39 15.94 3.87
C ILE A 262 -0.12 15.81 2.37
N VAL A 263 0.67 14.79 2.02
CA VAL A 263 1.07 14.46 0.66
C VAL A 263 0.49 13.09 0.33
N GLU A 264 -0.51 13.07 -0.51
CA GLU A 264 -1.12 11.84 -1.01
C GLU A 264 -0.50 11.46 -2.35
N LEU A 265 0.05 10.25 -2.42
CA LEU A 265 0.69 9.73 -3.61
C LEU A 265 -0.29 8.88 -4.41
N ASP A 266 -0.44 9.24 -5.67
CA ASP A 266 -1.28 8.54 -6.62
C ASP A 266 -0.79 7.11 -6.90
N PRO A 267 -1.68 6.16 -7.20
CA PRO A 267 -1.26 4.84 -7.66
C PRO A 267 -0.56 4.87 -9.01
N ILE A 268 0.39 3.96 -9.20
CA ILE A 268 0.90 3.61 -10.52
C ILE A 268 0.12 2.39 -11.00
N VAL A 269 -0.70 2.55 -12.02
CA VAL A 269 -1.43 1.41 -12.60
C VAL A 269 -0.44 0.56 -13.40
N VAL A 270 -0.22 -0.68 -12.94
CA VAL A 270 0.76 -1.62 -13.51
C VAL A 270 0.04 -2.70 -14.30
N THR A 271 0.45 -2.83 -15.55
CA THR A 271 -0.02 -3.83 -16.51
C THR A 271 1.18 -4.58 -17.10
N LYS A 272 0.92 -5.50 -18.02
CA LYS A 272 1.97 -6.21 -18.78
C LYS A 272 2.93 -5.25 -19.51
N GLU A 273 2.47 -4.04 -19.85
CA GLU A 273 3.25 -3.09 -20.65
C GLU A 273 4.35 -2.40 -19.82
N ASN A 274 4.13 -2.20 -18.52
CA ASN A 274 5.04 -1.44 -17.66
C ASN A 274 5.53 -2.22 -16.41
N VAL A 275 5.20 -3.51 -16.28
CA VAL A 275 5.58 -4.36 -15.12
C VAL A 275 7.09 -4.44 -14.90
N GLU A 276 7.90 -4.19 -15.93
CA GLU A 276 9.37 -4.20 -15.86
C GLU A 276 9.97 -2.81 -15.52
N SER A 277 9.12 -1.80 -15.28
CA SER A 277 9.63 -0.47 -14.90
C SER A 277 10.49 -0.54 -13.65
N LYS A 278 11.60 0.18 -13.68
CA LYS A 278 12.50 0.32 -12.52
C LYS A 278 11.94 1.26 -11.45
N ASP A 279 10.89 2.01 -11.79
CA ASP A 279 10.23 2.92 -10.85
C ASP A 279 9.29 2.17 -9.90
N LEU A 280 8.93 0.92 -10.22
CA LEU A 280 8.15 0.07 -9.33
C LEU A 280 9.02 -0.41 -8.17
N TRP A 281 8.55 -0.14 -6.96
CA TRP A 281 9.31 -0.41 -5.74
C TRP A 281 9.72 -1.88 -5.58
N ALA A 282 8.84 -2.82 -5.97
CA ALA A 282 9.17 -4.25 -5.88
C ALA A 282 10.28 -4.67 -6.86
N ASN A 283 10.47 -3.95 -7.97
CA ASN A 283 11.58 -4.17 -8.90
C ASN A 283 12.93 -3.61 -8.38
N GLN A 284 12.91 -2.88 -7.27
CA GLN A 284 14.11 -2.36 -6.61
C GLN A 284 14.58 -3.25 -5.45
N LEU A 285 13.74 -4.22 -5.02
CA LEU A 285 14.13 -5.18 -3.99
C LEU A 285 15.18 -6.16 -4.52
N GLY A 286 16.28 -6.32 -3.76
CA GLY A 286 17.30 -7.33 -4.06
C GLY A 286 18.32 -6.96 -5.15
N LYS A 287 18.46 -5.68 -5.48
CA LYS A 287 19.55 -5.17 -6.33
C LYS A 287 20.66 -4.52 -5.53
#